data_a1a6179052a159ebc4e76811d8fea1f9
#
_entry.id   a1a6179052a159ebc4e76811d8fea1f9
#
_cell.length_a   1.000
_cell.length_b   1.000
_cell.length_c   1.000
_cell.angle_alpha   90.00
_cell.angle_beta   90.00
_cell.angle_gamma   90.00
#
_symmetry.space_group_name_H-M   'P 1'
#
loop_
_entity.id
_entity.type
_entity.pdbx_description
1 polymer ?
#
loop_
_entity_poly.entity_id
_entity_poly.type
_entity_poly.pdbx_seq_one_letter_code
_entity_poly.pdbx_strand_id
1 'polypeptide(L)'
;YASAETQKNPEIAGLPIIVGADPKAGKGRGVVAGCSYEARRFGVHSAQPISRAYRLCPQAVYLRPNFPLYEEVSARIMDILRGFSEKLEPMGLDEAFLDLSEKAVDFEGAAKFAKKIKDEIKAREGLTCSIGVAPNKAIAKIASDYQKPDGLTVVTPGEAFSLLQPLPVSRISGVGKKSTEILGKVGVKTIGDLARFPAGRITELFGKWGIRLWEIANGIDESPVVTSYDIKSISNETTFEQDVEDRGIVIDVLDKLAREVHSRAIQDGFLWRTVGIKLRFEDFSTFTRAKSRNDYTGSLEVAQSSVRSLFSEFERDSRKIRLVGVRLSNLRRTDSSQETLLAW
;
A
#
# COMPACT_ATOMS: atom_id res chain seq x y z
N TYR A 1 6.04 9.55 5.44
CA TYR A 1 5.54 9.78 6.79
C TYR A 1 6.59 10.48 7.66
N ALA A 2 7.79 9.92 7.88
CA ALA A 2 8.82 10.56 8.70
C ALA A 2 9.16 11.98 8.24
N SER A 3 9.27 12.22 6.94
CA SER A 3 9.57 13.56 6.40
C SER A 3 8.44 14.58 6.66
N ALA A 4 7.17 14.17 6.56
CA ALA A 4 6.04 15.03 6.90
C ALA A 4 6.00 15.35 8.40
N GLU A 5 6.31 14.38 9.26
CA GLU A 5 6.44 14.62 10.70
C GLU A 5 7.59 15.59 11.03
N THR A 6 8.72 15.48 10.34
CA THR A 6 9.86 16.40 10.48
C THR A 6 9.50 17.82 10.05
N GLN A 7 8.69 18.01 9.00
CA GLN A 7 8.22 19.32 8.60
C GLN A 7 7.34 19.97 9.68
N LYS A 8 6.43 19.17 10.26
CA LYS A 8 5.55 19.64 11.32
C LYS A 8 6.32 19.95 12.61
N ASN A 9 7.35 19.17 12.89
CA ASN A 9 8.20 19.33 14.06
C ASN A 9 9.69 19.33 13.66
N PRO A 10 10.28 20.50 13.34
CA PRO A 10 11.68 20.59 12.91
C PRO A 10 12.70 20.16 13.97
N GLU A 11 12.32 20.09 15.25
CA GLU A 11 13.22 19.67 16.34
C GLU A 11 13.66 18.19 16.22
N ILE A 12 12.87 17.38 15.53
CA ILE A 12 13.22 15.96 15.28
C ILE A 12 14.02 15.76 14.00
N ALA A 13 14.38 16.82 13.29
CA ALA A 13 15.16 16.72 12.06
C ALA A 13 16.53 16.07 12.31
N GLY A 14 16.94 15.15 11.44
CA GLY A 14 18.20 14.44 11.56
C GLY A 14 18.23 13.33 12.62
N LEU A 15 17.16 13.17 13.43
CA LEU A 15 17.04 12.06 14.35
C LEU A 15 16.49 10.80 13.66
N PRO A 16 16.80 9.61 14.19
CA PRO A 16 16.11 8.40 13.79
C PRO A 16 14.62 8.52 14.16
N ILE A 17 13.73 8.53 13.16
CA ILE A 17 12.28 8.62 13.35
C ILE A 17 11.63 7.33 12.89
N ILE A 18 10.73 6.77 13.71
CA ILE A 18 9.96 5.58 13.41
C ILE A 18 8.48 5.92 13.62
N VAL A 19 7.72 5.92 12.54
CA VAL A 19 6.26 6.09 12.56
C VAL A 19 5.61 4.71 12.57
N GLY A 20 4.74 4.44 13.52
CA GLY A 20 4.09 3.14 13.62
C GLY A 20 3.36 2.89 14.93
N ALA A 21 3.24 1.63 15.29
CA ALA A 21 2.66 1.23 16.56
C ALA A 21 3.55 1.67 17.74
N ASP A 22 2.96 1.71 18.94
CA ASP A 22 3.70 1.99 20.16
C ASP A 22 4.67 0.84 20.49
N PRO A 23 5.97 1.11 20.67
CA PRO A 23 6.93 0.07 20.98
C PRO A 23 6.76 -0.52 22.38
N LYS A 24 6.10 0.17 23.34
CA LYS A 24 5.91 -0.26 24.75
C LYS A 24 7.19 -0.87 25.32
N ALA A 25 8.30 -0.15 25.19
CA ALA A 25 9.65 -0.60 25.61
C ALA A 25 10.01 -2.00 25.05
N GLY A 26 9.66 -2.25 23.79
CA GLY A 26 9.98 -3.52 23.10
C GLY A 26 8.93 -4.61 23.26
N LYS A 27 7.83 -4.38 23.99
CA LYS A 27 6.70 -5.31 24.16
C LYS A 27 5.49 -4.97 23.27
N GLY A 28 5.57 -3.88 22.49
CA GLY A 28 4.48 -3.40 21.66
C GLY A 28 4.13 -4.37 20.54
N ARG A 29 2.84 -4.39 20.18
CA ARG A 29 2.29 -5.09 19.02
C ARG A 29 2.12 -4.12 17.86
N GLY A 30 2.13 -4.64 16.66
CA GLY A 30 2.00 -3.87 15.43
C GLY A 30 3.33 -3.72 14.72
N VAL A 31 3.36 -2.82 13.75
CA VAL A 31 4.47 -2.70 12.80
C VAL A 31 4.91 -1.25 12.62
N VAL A 32 6.08 -1.10 12.04
CA VAL A 32 6.58 0.15 11.47
C VAL A 32 5.76 0.47 10.22
N ALA A 33 5.09 1.62 10.19
CA ALA A 33 4.43 2.13 8.99
C ALA A 33 5.44 2.81 8.06
N GLY A 34 6.37 3.59 8.62
CA GLY A 34 7.46 4.22 7.90
C GLY A 34 8.59 4.63 8.84
N CYS A 35 9.78 4.87 8.29
CA CYS A 35 10.91 5.33 9.08
C CYS A 35 11.82 6.24 8.26
N SER A 36 12.55 7.12 8.96
CA SER A 36 13.54 8.01 8.36
C SER A 36 14.77 7.24 7.86
N TYR A 37 15.59 7.87 7.03
CA TYR A 37 16.83 7.28 6.56
C TYR A 37 17.85 7.08 7.69
N GLU A 38 17.81 7.92 8.72
CA GLU A 38 18.60 7.76 9.93
C GLU A 38 18.23 6.44 10.65
N ALA A 39 16.93 6.16 10.79
CA ALA A 39 16.48 4.91 11.40
C ALA A 39 16.81 3.68 10.52
N ARG A 40 16.79 3.83 9.18
CA ARG A 40 17.19 2.76 8.25
C ARG A 40 18.63 2.31 8.43
N ARG A 41 19.55 3.20 8.83
CA ARG A 41 20.96 2.86 9.12
C ARG A 41 21.10 1.86 10.27
N PHE A 42 20.11 1.78 11.15
CA PHE A 42 20.04 0.77 12.22
C PHE A 42 19.32 -0.52 11.80
N GLY A 43 18.97 -0.67 10.50
CA GLY A 43 18.27 -1.85 9.99
C GLY A 43 16.75 -1.83 10.21
N VAL A 44 16.18 -0.68 10.54
CA VAL A 44 14.72 -0.50 10.64
C VAL A 44 14.11 -0.31 9.25
N HIS A 45 12.98 -0.96 8.99
CA HIS A 45 12.24 -0.83 7.73
C HIS A 45 10.73 -0.97 7.92
N SER A 46 9.94 -0.49 6.96
CA SER A 46 8.49 -0.63 6.95
C SER A 46 8.05 -2.10 7.02
N ALA A 47 6.88 -2.34 7.62
CA ALA A 47 6.30 -3.65 7.90
C ALA A 47 7.08 -4.51 8.92
N GLN A 48 8.20 -4.04 9.45
CA GLN A 48 8.93 -4.73 10.51
C GLN A 48 8.13 -4.66 11.84
N PRO A 49 8.10 -5.74 12.66
CA PRO A 49 7.50 -5.68 13.99
C PRO A 49 8.08 -4.53 14.82
N ILE A 50 7.22 -3.72 15.45
CA ILE A 50 7.65 -2.55 16.21
C ILE A 50 8.58 -2.91 17.38
N SER A 51 8.35 -4.05 18.01
CA SER A 51 9.23 -4.57 19.08
C SER A 51 10.64 -4.90 18.57
N ARG A 52 10.80 -5.34 17.32
CA ARG A 52 12.09 -5.55 16.69
C ARG A 52 12.75 -4.22 16.35
N ALA A 53 11.99 -3.27 15.78
CA ALA A 53 12.50 -1.93 15.51
C ALA A 53 13.04 -1.24 16.78
N TYR A 54 12.32 -1.39 17.90
CA TYR A 54 12.77 -0.87 19.18
C TYR A 54 14.10 -1.47 19.65
N ARG A 55 14.29 -2.78 19.49
CA ARG A 55 15.59 -3.41 19.83
C ARG A 55 16.75 -2.94 18.96
N LEU A 56 16.48 -2.58 17.70
CA LEU A 56 17.48 -2.09 16.76
C LEU A 56 17.83 -0.62 16.97
N CYS A 57 16.85 0.19 17.36
CA CYS A 57 17.02 1.64 17.51
C CYS A 57 16.17 2.17 18.68
N PRO A 58 16.51 1.84 19.96
CA PRO A 58 15.73 2.26 21.10
C PRO A 58 15.72 3.78 21.31
N GLN A 59 16.74 4.48 20.81
CA GLN A 59 16.88 5.93 20.89
C GLN A 59 16.06 6.69 19.83
N ALA A 60 15.36 5.98 18.93
CA ALA A 60 14.55 6.64 17.90
C ALA A 60 13.36 7.40 18.49
N VAL A 61 12.95 8.45 17.81
CA VAL A 61 11.67 9.13 18.06
C VAL A 61 10.55 8.26 17.49
N TYR A 62 9.72 7.71 18.38
CA TYR A 62 8.58 6.87 18.01
C TYR A 62 7.31 7.70 17.94
N LEU A 63 6.68 7.74 16.77
CA LEU A 63 5.47 8.53 16.50
C LEU A 63 4.32 7.63 16.07
N ARG A 64 3.11 7.96 16.52
CA ARG A 64 1.89 7.36 15.97
C ARG A 64 1.62 7.93 14.58
N PRO A 65 1.09 7.14 13.63
CA PRO A 65 0.73 7.65 12.31
C PRO A 65 -0.29 8.79 12.40
N ASN A 66 -0.03 9.87 11.70
CA ASN A 66 -0.91 11.03 11.55
C ASN A 66 -1.43 11.08 10.11
N PHE A 67 -2.37 10.18 9.78
CA PHE A 67 -2.91 10.09 8.43
C PHE A 67 -3.49 11.39 7.87
N PRO A 68 -4.24 12.21 8.64
CA PRO A 68 -4.71 13.50 8.14
C PRO A 68 -3.59 14.41 7.64
N LEU A 69 -2.46 14.48 8.37
CA LEU A 69 -1.27 15.23 7.91
C LEU A 69 -0.70 14.64 6.62
N TYR A 70 -0.61 13.31 6.52
CA TYR A 70 -0.03 12.67 5.34
C TYR A 70 -0.91 12.82 4.10
N GLU A 71 -2.22 12.75 4.27
CA GLU A 71 -3.21 13.00 3.21
C GLU A 71 -3.16 14.43 2.72
N GLU A 72 -3.05 15.41 3.62
CA GLU A 72 -2.92 16.82 3.28
C GLU A 72 -1.63 17.10 2.48
N VAL A 73 -0.47 16.62 2.96
CA VAL A 73 0.81 16.76 2.27
C VAL A 73 0.77 16.06 0.92
N SER A 74 0.21 14.85 0.86
CA SER A 74 0.03 14.09 -0.38
C SER A 74 -0.82 14.88 -1.39
N ALA A 75 -1.95 15.44 -0.97
CA ALA A 75 -2.83 16.20 -1.85
C ALA A 75 -2.10 17.38 -2.50
N ARG A 76 -1.31 18.16 -1.71
CA ARG A 76 -0.52 19.28 -2.26
C ARG A 76 0.54 18.80 -3.26
N ILE A 77 1.20 17.67 -3.00
CA ILE A 77 2.18 17.08 -3.94
C ILE A 77 1.47 16.61 -5.20
N MET A 78 0.33 15.92 -5.10
CA MET A 78 -0.44 15.47 -6.27
C MET A 78 -0.94 16.65 -7.09
N ASP A 79 -1.27 17.80 -6.48
CA ASP A 79 -1.65 19.02 -7.20
C ASP A 79 -0.46 19.60 -7.98
N ILE A 80 0.75 19.59 -7.40
CA ILE A 80 1.96 19.95 -8.13
C ILE A 80 2.13 19.03 -9.35
N LEU A 81 2.01 17.73 -9.17
CA LEU A 81 2.17 16.74 -10.24
C LEU A 81 1.14 16.91 -11.36
N ARG A 82 -0.10 17.23 -11.05
CA ARG A 82 -1.16 17.53 -12.04
C ARG A 82 -0.80 18.73 -12.92
N GLY A 83 -0.05 19.69 -12.40
CA GLY A 83 0.47 20.81 -13.20
C GLY A 83 1.42 20.37 -14.33
N PHE A 84 2.04 19.20 -14.21
CA PHE A 84 2.95 18.65 -15.21
C PHE A 84 2.29 17.68 -16.19
N SER A 85 1.29 16.91 -15.75
CA SER A 85 0.54 15.99 -16.62
C SER A 85 -0.87 15.75 -16.09
N GLU A 86 -1.86 15.74 -16.98
CA GLU A 86 -3.23 15.32 -16.68
C GLU A 86 -3.32 13.80 -16.50
N LYS A 87 -2.39 13.05 -17.13
CA LYS A 87 -2.27 11.60 -16.99
C LYS A 87 -1.41 11.29 -15.76
N LEU A 88 -2.04 11.40 -14.59
CA LEU A 88 -1.47 11.12 -13.27
C LEU A 88 -2.18 9.92 -12.64
N GLU A 89 -1.41 8.92 -12.24
CA GLU A 89 -1.87 7.74 -11.50
C GLU A 89 -1.26 7.73 -10.10
N PRO A 90 -2.01 8.14 -9.06
CA PRO A 90 -1.56 8.02 -7.68
C PRO A 90 -1.46 6.55 -7.26
N MET A 91 -0.34 6.18 -6.63
CA MET A 91 -0.06 4.85 -6.07
C MET A 91 0.05 4.91 -4.55
N GLY A 92 -1.03 5.32 -3.89
CA GLY A 92 -1.04 5.63 -2.47
C GLY A 92 -0.74 7.10 -2.18
N LEU A 93 -0.20 7.40 -0.98
CA LEU A 93 0.02 8.78 -0.53
C LEU A 93 1.35 9.38 -0.99
N ASP A 94 2.33 8.56 -1.34
CA ASP A 94 3.73 8.99 -1.54
C ASP A 94 4.32 8.56 -2.88
N GLU A 95 3.53 7.96 -3.75
CA GLU A 95 3.97 7.51 -5.07
C GLU A 95 2.95 7.86 -6.15
N ALA A 96 3.44 8.16 -7.34
CA ALA A 96 2.60 8.38 -8.52
C ALA A 96 3.35 8.06 -9.81
N PHE A 97 2.61 7.69 -10.84
CA PHE A 97 3.09 7.68 -12.21
C PHE A 97 2.54 8.87 -12.98
N LEU A 98 3.37 9.48 -13.81
CA LEU A 98 2.99 10.51 -14.77
C LEU A 98 3.33 10.03 -16.18
N ASP A 99 2.40 10.15 -17.10
CA ASP A 99 2.67 9.99 -18.53
C ASP A 99 3.07 11.34 -19.11
N LEU A 100 4.31 11.44 -19.59
CA LEU A 100 4.87 12.63 -20.21
C LEU A 100 4.99 12.48 -21.74
N SER A 101 4.47 11.42 -22.35
CA SER A 101 4.66 11.11 -23.77
C SER A 101 4.17 12.21 -24.71
N GLU A 102 3.16 12.99 -24.30
CA GLU A 102 2.63 14.12 -25.09
C GLU A 102 3.38 15.43 -24.84
N LYS A 103 4.21 15.52 -23.79
CA LYS A 103 4.88 16.75 -23.34
C LYS A 103 6.39 16.73 -23.54
N ALA A 104 6.99 15.55 -23.56
CA ALA A 104 8.43 15.38 -23.79
C ALA A 104 8.66 14.68 -25.14
N VAL A 105 9.48 15.27 -25.98
CA VAL A 105 9.80 14.73 -27.31
C VAL A 105 10.73 13.53 -27.21
N ASP A 106 11.59 13.53 -26.18
CA ASP A 106 12.58 12.49 -25.93
C ASP A 106 12.87 12.32 -24.43
N PHE A 107 13.76 11.38 -24.10
CA PHE A 107 14.16 11.10 -22.71
C PHE A 107 14.93 12.26 -22.05
N GLU A 108 15.64 13.08 -22.83
CA GLU A 108 16.32 14.28 -22.31
C GLU A 108 15.28 15.34 -21.90
N GLY A 109 14.26 15.55 -22.72
CA GLY A 109 13.11 16.40 -22.40
C GLY A 109 12.38 15.91 -21.17
N ALA A 110 12.10 14.61 -21.08
CA ALA A 110 11.46 14.00 -19.90
C ALA A 110 12.31 14.15 -18.63
N ALA A 111 13.64 14.04 -18.73
CA ALA A 111 14.54 14.28 -17.60
C ALA A 111 14.50 15.73 -17.11
N LYS A 112 14.40 16.71 -18.05
CA LYS A 112 14.22 18.13 -17.69
C LYS A 112 12.91 18.39 -16.98
N PHE A 113 11.80 17.72 -17.40
CA PHE A 113 10.53 17.78 -16.67
C PHE A 113 10.66 17.16 -15.28
N ALA A 114 11.26 15.98 -15.16
CA ALA A 114 11.47 15.31 -13.87
C ALA A 114 12.30 16.18 -12.91
N LYS A 115 13.33 16.86 -13.41
CA LYS A 115 14.10 17.81 -12.59
C LYS A 115 13.23 18.97 -12.11
N LYS A 116 12.43 19.58 -12.98
CA LYS A 116 11.50 20.66 -12.60
C LYS A 116 10.50 20.21 -11.54
N ILE A 117 9.96 18.99 -11.65
CA ILE A 117 9.07 18.40 -10.65
C ILE A 117 9.76 18.32 -9.29
N LYS A 118 11.00 17.79 -9.24
CA LYS A 118 11.79 17.71 -8.01
C LYS A 118 12.02 19.07 -7.39
N ASP A 119 12.43 20.04 -8.21
CA ASP A 119 12.74 21.41 -7.78
C ASP A 119 11.46 22.10 -7.23
N GLU A 120 10.30 21.90 -7.87
CA GLU A 120 9.03 22.49 -7.43
C GLU A 120 8.50 21.85 -6.15
N ILE A 121 8.56 20.51 -6.02
CA ILE A 121 8.18 19.84 -4.77
C ILE A 121 9.09 20.32 -3.63
N LYS A 122 10.38 20.45 -3.86
CA LYS A 122 11.31 20.95 -2.85
C LYS A 122 11.04 22.40 -2.48
N ALA A 123 10.76 23.26 -3.45
CA ALA A 123 10.51 24.68 -3.22
C ALA A 123 9.19 24.93 -2.49
N ARG A 124 8.12 24.19 -2.85
CA ARG A 124 6.77 24.41 -2.28
C ARG A 124 6.51 23.63 -1.03
N GLU A 125 7.03 22.41 -0.96
CA GLU A 125 6.74 21.48 0.15
C GLU A 125 7.97 21.20 1.02
N GLY A 126 9.18 21.69 0.68
CA GLY A 126 10.40 21.40 1.44
C GLY A 126 10.79 19.92 1.47
N LEU A 127 10.10 19.08 0.70
CA LEU A 127 10.34 17.62 0.63
C LEU A 127 11.20 17.28 -0.58
N THR A 128 11.93 16.18 -0.49
CA THR A 128 12.65 15.59 -1.62
C THR A 128 11.89 14.40 -2.17
N CYS A 129 12.02 14.16 -3.47
CA CYS A 129 11.49 12.96 -4.11
C CYS A 129 12.53 12.32 -5.04
N SER A 130 12.40 11.00 -5.25
CA SER A 130 13.20 10.27 -6.24
C SER A 130 12.32 9.96 -7.44
N ILE A 131 12.83 10.26 -8.65
CA ILE A 131 12.08 10.04 -9.89
C ILE A 131 12.84 9.08 -10.80
N GLY A 132 12.11 8.13 -11.37
CA GLY A 132 12.55 7.27 -12.47
C GLY A 132 11.86 7.70 -13.77
N VAL A 133 12.63 8.01 -14.80
CA VAL A 133 12.14 8.27 -16.16
C VAL A 133 12.45 7.05 -17.00
N ALA A 134 11.45 6.43 -17.61
CA ALA A 134 11.62 5.16 -18.30
C ALA A 134 10.53 4.95 -19.37
N PRO A 135 10.71 4.00 -20.31
CA PRO A 135 9.73 3.74 -21.37
C PRO A 135 8.39 3.18 -20.88
N ASN A 136 8.33 2.64 -19.65
CA ASN A 136 7.11 2.10 -19.07
C ASN A 136 7.11 2.17 -17.54
N LYS A 137 5.93 1.89 -16.93
CA LYS A 137 5.70 2.02 -15.50
C LYS A 137 6.58 1.09 -14.66
N ALA A 138 6.77 -0.16 -15.08
CA ALA A 138 7.55 -1.14 -14.33
C ALA A 138 9.02 -0.70 -14.21
N ILE A 139 9.62 -0.25 -15.30
CA ILE A 139 11.02 0.23 -15.31
C ILE A 139 11.14 1.55 -14.57
N ALA A 140 10.17 2.49 -14.75
CA ALA A 140 10.15 3.76 -14.03
C ALA A 140 10.14 3.56 -12.52
N LYS A 141 9.33 2.61 -12.02
CA LYS A 141 9.27 2.28 -10.60
C LYS A 141 10.61 1.73 -10.08
N ILE A 142 11.25 0.83 -10.82
CA ILE A 142 12.57 0.30 -10.46
C ILE A 142 13.62 1.41 -10.48
N ALA A 143 13.61 2.26 -11.51
CA ALA A 143 14.53 3.38 -11.68
C ALA A 143 14.38 4.41 -10.54
N SER A 144 13.15 4.69 -10.08
CA SER A 144 12.92 5.62 -8.97
C SER A 144 13.56 5.16 -7.66
N ASP A 145 13.73 3.85 -7.47
CA ASP A 145 14.36 3.26 -6.28
C ASP A 145 15.90 3.14 -6.39
N TYR A 146 16.47 3.35 -7.60
CA TYR A 146 17.86 3.03 -7.88
C TYR A 146 18.84 3.99 -7.17
N GLN A 147 18.51 5.28 -7.13
CA GLN A 147 19.34 6.33 -6.52
C GLN A 147 18.69 7.02 -5.31
N LYS A 148 17.83 6.32 -4.54
CA LYS A 148 17.24 6.87 -3.31
C LYS A 148 18.32 7.15 -2.24
N PRO A 149 18.20 8.24 -1.47
CA PRO A 149 17.20 9.31 -1.54
C PRO A 149 17.51 10.39 -2.59
N ASP A 150 16.48 11.17 -2.94
CA ASP A 150 16.58 12.36 -3.79
C ASP A 150 17.21 12.14 -5.17
N GLY A 151 17.08 10.93 -5.73
CA GLY A 151 17.64 10.53 -7.01
C GLY A 151 16.82 10.98 -8.23
N LEU A 152 17.47 11.02 -9.38
CA LEU A 152 16.85 11.09 -10.69
C LEU A 152 17.55 10.08 -11.60
N THR A 153 16.84 9.04 -11.98
CA THR A 153 17.36 7.95 -12.82
C THR A 153 16.60 7.94 -14.14
N VAL A 154 17.32 8.14 -15.23
CA VAL A 154 16.77 8.07 -16.60
C VAL A 154 17.21 6.76 -17.22
N VAL A 155 16.27 6.05 -17.82
CA VAL A 155 16.49 4.74 -18.46
C VAL A 155 15.86 4.78 -19.84
N THR A 156 16.67 4.81 -20.87
CA THR A 156 16.19 4.73 -22.26
C THR A 156 15.81 3.27 -22.63
N PRO A 157 15.04 3.04 -23.69
CA PRO A 157 14.70 1.68 -24.13
C PRO A 157 15.93 0.79 -24.35
N GLY A 158 17.02 1.37 -24.90
CA GLY A 158 18.28 0.64 -25.14
C GLY A 158 19.03 0.26 -23.87
N GLU A 159 18.83 0.98 -22.77
CA GLU A 159 19.50 0.75 -21.48
C GLU A 159 18.69 -0.12 -20.53
N ALA A 160 17.40 -0.28 -20.79
CA ALA A 160 16.46 -0.95 -19.88
C ALA A 160 16.94 -2.34 -19.46
N PHE A 161 17.35 -3.16 -20.44
CA PHE A 161 17.79 -4.53 -20.18
C PHE A 161 19.10 -4.58 -19.38
N SER A 162 20.08 -3.76 -19.72
CA SER A 162 21.37 -3.70 -19.00
C SER A 162 21.22 -3.23 -17.55
N LEU A 163 20.28 -2.31 -17.28
CA LEU A 163 19.94 -1.88 -15.93
C LEU A 163 19.26 -3.00 -15.14
N LEU A 164 18.28 -3.67 -15.74
CA LEU A 164 17.46 -4.65 -15.05
C LEU A 164 18.20 -5.96 -14.71
N GLN A 165 19.03 -6.45 -15.65
CA GLN A 165 19.68 -7.76 -15.54
C GLN A 165 20.36 -8.07 -14.19
N PRO A 166 21.22 -7.20 -13.64
CA PRO A 166 21.97 -7.49 -12.42
C PRO A 166 21.12 -7.35 -11.16
N LEU A 167 19.94 -6.72 -11.24
CA LEU A 167 19.12 -6.43 -10.07
C LEU A 167 18.46 -7.71 -9.52
N PRO A 168 18.36 -7.84 -8.18
CA PRO A 168 17.62 -8.93 -7.57
C PRO A 168 16.13 -8.89 -7.99
N VAL A 169 15.50 -10.05 -8.15
CA VAL A 169 14.06 -10.15 -8.51
C VAL A 169 13.14 -9.41 -7.56
N SER A 170 13.56 -9.23 -6.31
CA SER A 170 12.81 -8.47 -5.30
C SER A 170 12.67 -6.98 -5.60
N ARG A 171 13.37 -6.46 -6.63
CA ARG A 171 13.19 -5.07 -7.13
C ARG A 171 11.94 -4.92 -7.99
N ILE A 172 11.40 -6.01 -8.51
CA ILE A 172 10.13 -5.97 -9.23
C ILE A 172 8.99 -5.75 -8.22
N SER A 173 8.19 -4.74 -8.47
CA SER A 173 7.01 -4.43 -7.62
C SER A 173 6.09 -5.66 -7.54
N GLY A 174 5.66 -6.02 -6.32
CA GLY A 174 4.87 -7.22 -6.07
C GLY A 174 5.68 -8.50 -5.82
N VAL A 175 7.00 -8.50 -6.03
CA VAL A 175 7.88 -9.62 -5.65
C VAL A 175 8.34 -9.46 -4.21
N GLY A 176 7.55 -9.97 -3.28
CA GLY A 176 7.88 -10.00 -1.87
C GLY A 176 8.74 -11.22 -1.47
N LYS A 177 9.00 -11.35 -0.17
CA LYS A 177 9.84 -12.43 0.40
C LYS A 177 9.43 -13.83 -0.05
N LYS A 178 8.12 -14.16 -0.02
CA LYS A 178 7.62 -15.48 -0.43
C LYS A 178 7.91 -15.78 -1.91
N SER A 179 7.65 -14.81 -2.80
CA SER A 179 7.92 -14.97 -4.24
C SER A 179 9.43 -15.10 -4.50
N THR A 180 10.26 -14.33 -3.80
CA THR A 180 11.72 -14.42 -3.89
C THR A 180 12.22 -15.80 -3.44
N GLU A 181 11.67 -16.37 -2.38
CA GLU A 181 12.01 -17.71 -1.91
C GLU A 181 11.61 -18.81 -2.93
N ILE A 182 10.42 -18.68 -3.54
CA ILE A 182 9.95 -19.62 -4.58
C ILE A 182 10.88 -19.56 -5.81
N LEU A 183 11.17 -18.35 -6.30
CA LEU A 183 12.09 -18.14 -7.43
C LEU A 183 13.49 -18.65 -7.11
N GLY A 184 13.99 -18.42 -5.90
CA GLY A 184 15.30 -18.91 -5.46
C GLY A 184 15.42 -20.43 -5.48
N LYS A 185 14.34 -21.18 -5.20
CA LYS A 185 14.33 -22.66 -5.26
C LYS A 185 14.52 -23.21 -6.68
N VAL A 186 14.19 -22.43 -7.70
CA VAL A 186 14.39 -22.77 -9.11
C VAL A 186 15.60 -22.07 -9.74
N GLY A 187 16.48 -21.48 -8.90
CA GLY A 187 17.73 -20.87 -9.33
C GLY A 187 17.60 -19.44 -9.86
N VAL A 188 16.41 -18.82 -9.80
CA VAL A 188 16.16 -17.44 -10.25
C VAL A 188 16.39 -16.47 -9.09
N LYS A 189 17.47 -15.68 -9.18
CA LYS A 189 17.88 -14.70 -8.15
C LYS A 189 17.81 -13.27 -8.68
N THR A 190 18.17 -13.05 -9.93
CA THR A 190 18.20 -11.76 -10.59
C THR A 190 17.07 -11.60 -11.59
N ILE A 191 16.79 -10.35 -11.98
CA ILE A 191 15.82 -10.06 -13.06
C ILE A 191 16.32 -10.70 -14.37
N GLY A 192 17.65 -10.68 -14.63
CA GLY A 192 18.24 -11.34 -15.79
C GLY A 192 18.07 -12.87 -15.78
N ASP A 193 18.11 -13.51 -14.60
CA ASP A 193 17.79 -14.95 -14.51
C ASP A 193 16.33 -15.19 -14.85
N LEU A 194 15.42 -14.34 -14.35
CA LEU A 194 14.00 -14.42 -14.62
C LEU A 194 13.68 -14.22 -16.11
N ALA A 195 14.33 -13.26 -16.76
CA ALA A 195 14.15 -12.99 -18.19
C ALA A 195 14.53 -14.19 -19.06
N ARG A 196 15.59 -14.93 -18.69
CA ARG A 196 16.05 -16.14 -19.39
C ARG A 196 15.29 -17.41 -19.00
N PHE A 197 14.52 -17.36 -17.91
CA PHE A 197 13.80 -18.53 -17.43
C PHE A 197 12.58 -18.82 -18.32
N PRO A 198 12.24 -20.10 -18.59
CA PRO A 198 11.11 -20.43 -19.47
C PRO A 198 9.79 -19.86 -18.95
N ALA A 199 9.11 -19.07 -19.77
CA ALA A 199 7.85 -18.39 -19.39
C ALA A 199 6.76 -19.38 -18.90
N GLY A 200 6.67 -20.57 -19.51
CA GLY A 200 5.73 -21.61 -19.09
C GLY A 200 5.96 -22.07 -17.65
N ARG A 201 7.23 -22.21 -17.23
CA ARG A 201 7.57 -22.63 -15.86
C ARG A 201 7.24 -21.55 -14.83
N ILE A 202 7.41 -20.26 -15.19
CA ILE A 202 7.00 -19.16 -14.31
C ILE A 202 5.47 -19.11 -14.18
N THR A 203 4.75 -19.39 -15.26
CA THR A 203 3.28 -19.50 -15.27
C THR A 203 2.79 -20.64 -14.37
N GLU A 204 3.47 -21.79 -14.37
CA GLU A 204 3.17 -22.90 -13.45
C GLU A 204 3.33 -22.49 -11.98
N LEU A 205 4.35 -21.68 -11.64
CA LEU A 205 4.64 -21.26 -10.28
C LEU A 205 3.71 -20.15 -9.76
N PHE A 206 3.32 -19.20 -10.62
CA PHE A 206 2.64 -17.97 -10.22
C PHE A 206 1.33 -17.68 -10.97
N GLY A 207 0.89 -18.58 -11.85
CA GLY A 207 -0.29 -18.37 -12.69
C GLY A 207 -0.14 -17.15 -13.60
N LYS A 208 -1.22 -16.40 -13.81
CA LYS A 208 -1.22 -15.19 -14.65
C LYS A 208 -0.20 -14.13 -14.19
N TRP A 209 0.10 -14.08 -12.91
CA TRP A 209 1.13 -13.18 -12.36
C TRP A 209 2.53 -13.56 -12.86
N GLY A 210 2.77 -14.86 -13.09
CA GLY A 210 4.04 -15.34 -13.63
C GLY A 210 4.34 -14.79 -15.02
N ILE A 211 3.33 -14.71 -15.89
CA ILE A 211 3.47 -14.09 -17.22
C ILE A 211 3.91 -12.63 -17.08
N ARG A 212 3.23 -11.90 -16.19
CA ARG A 212 3.53 -10.49 -15.92
C ARG A 212 4.95 -10.29 -15.38
N LEU A 213 5.40 -11.16 -14.48
CA LEU A 213 6.78 -11.13 -13.97
C LEU A 213 7.81 -11.34 -15.08
N TRP A 214 7.56 -12.27 -15.97
CA TRP A 214 8.45 -12.58 -17.09
C TRP A 214 8.50 -11.42 -18.10
N GLU A 215 7.36 -10.82 -18.43
CA GLU A 215 7.27 -9.62 -19.27
C GLU A 215 8.11 -8.47 -18.68
N ILE A 216 7.89 -8.15 -17.41
CA ILE A 216 8.64 -7.08 -16.72
C ILE A 216 10.15 -7.37 -16.74
N ALA A 217 10.56 -8.62 -16.52
CA ALA A 217 11.97 -9.01 -16.57
C ALA A 217 12.59 -8.82 -17.95
N ASN A 218 11.79 -8.89 -19.01
CA ASN A 218 12.17 -8.59 -20.39
C ASN A 218 11.96 -7.12 -20.79
N GLY A 219 11.65 -6.24 -19.82
CA GLY A 219 11.45 -4.83 -20.08
C GLY A 219 10.08 -4.46 -20.66
N ILE A 220 9.13 -5.40 -20.68
CA ILE A 220 7.80 -5.23 -21.28
C ILE A 220 6.78 -4.85 -20.19
N ASP A 221 6.14 -3.70 -20.35
CA ASP A 221 5.00 -3.28 -19.56
C ASP A 221 4.14 -2.33 -20.39
N GLU A 222 3.04 -2.84 -20.94
CA GLU A 222 2.08 -2.06 -21.74
C GLU A 222 0.96 -1.45 -20.91
N SER A 223 1.03 -1.52 -19.57
CA SER A 223 0.00 -0.95 -18.72
C SER A 223 -0.04 0.57 -18.82
N PRO A 224 -1.19 1.17 -19.17
CA PRO A 224 -1.30 2.62 -19.25
C PRO A 224 -1.22 3.27 -17.86
N VAL A 225 -0.96 4.57 -17.83
CA VAL A 225 -1.16 5.41 -16.64
C VAL A 225 -2.66 5.61 -16.46
N VAL A 226 -3.21 5.14 -15.34
CA VAL A 226 -4.64 5.12 -15.04
C VAL A 226 -5.00 6.27 -14.11
N THR A 227 -5.87 7.18 -14.57
CA THR A 227 -6.22 8.40 -13.81
C THR A 227 -7.30 8.18 -12.74
N SER A 228 -8.02 7.06 -12.81
CA SER A 228 -9.07 6.71 -11.86
C SER A 228 -9.17 5.21 -11.66
N TYR A 229 -9.42 4.79 -10.43
CA TYR A 229 -9.67 3.39 -10.08
C TYR A 229 -11.05 3.22 -9.48
N ASP A 230 -11.72 2.15 -9.86
CA ASP A 230 -12.94 1.73 -9.18
C ASP A 230 -12.60 1.16 -7.80
N ILE A 231 -13.22 1.72 -6.76
CA ILE A 231 -13.13 1.18 -5.41
C ILE A 231 -13.92 -0.13 -5.36
N LYS A 232 -13.22 -1.24 -5.17
CA LYS A 232 -13.84 -2.59 -5.16
C LYS A 232 -14.32 -3.02 -3.78
N SER A 233 -13.74 -2.46 -2.72
CA SER A 233 -14.08 -2.77 -1.34
C SER A 233 -13.60 -1.70 -0.37
N ILE A 234 -14.31 -1.56 0.75
CA ILE A 234 -13.95 -0.70 1.88
C ILE A 234 -13.82 -1.63 3.09
N SER A 235 -12.72 -1.54 3.83
CA SER A 235 -12.48 -2.41 4.98
C SER A 235 -11.68 -1.70 6.07
N ASN A 236 -11.87 -2.17 7.30
CA ASN A 236 -11.03 -1.80 8.43
C ASN A 236 -10.76 -3.04 9.29
N GLU A 237 -9.58 -3.11 9.90
CA GLU A 237 -9.18 -4.20 10.80
C GLU A 237 -8.38 -3.66 11.97
N THR A 238 -8.47 -4.35 13.11
CA THR A 238 -7.71 -3.99 14.30
C THR A 238 -7.10 -5.21 14.96
N THR A 239 -5.89 -5.03 15.52
CA THR A 239 -5.20 -6.03 16.34
C THR A 239 -5.38 -5.66 17.80
N PHE A 240 -5.89 -6.60 18.60
CA PHE A 240 -6.04 -6.41 20.04
C PHE A 240 -4.67 -6.25 20.72
N GLU A 241 -4.62 -5.45 21.79
CA GLU A 241 -3.38 -5.29 22.57
C GLU A 241 -2.95 -6.61 23.24
N GLN A 242 -3.92 -7.43 23.65
CA GLN A 242 -3.75 -8.81 24.10
C GLN A 242 -4.73 -9.69 23.36
N ASP A 243 -4.40 -10.97 23.20
CA ASP A 243 -5.29 -11.91 22.54
C ASP A 243 -6.53 -12.16 23.41
N VAL A 244 -7.74 -12.06 22.83
CA VAL A 244 -9.02 -11.98 23.54
C VAL A 244 -9.73 -13.32 23.48
N GLU A 245 -10.17 -13.82 24.65
CA GLU A 245 -11.02 -15.01 24.79
C GLU A 245 -12.51 -14.63 24.76
N ASP A 246 -12.87 -13.50 25.38
CA ASP A 246 -14.25 -13.05 25.51
C ASP A 246 -14.84 -12.67 24.14
N ARG A 247 -15.83 -13.45 23.72
CA ARG A 247 -16.52 -13.24 22.43
C ARG A 247 -17.40 -12.00 22.42
N GLY A 248 -17.88 -11.54 23.57
CA GLY A 248 -18.63 -10.30 23.71
C GLY A 248 -17.77 -9.09 23.34
N ILE A 249 -16.54 -9.02 23.88
CA ILE A 249 -15.58 -7.97 23.52
C ILE A 249 -15.28 -7.99 22.02
N VAL A 250 -15.15 -9.19 21.44
CA VAL A 250 -14.88 -9.34 20.00
C VAL A 250 -16.05 -8.83 19.15
N ILE A 251 -17.28 -9.15 19.52
CA ILE A 251 -18.50 -8.67 18.85
C ILE A 251 -18.61 -7.15 18.93
N ASP A 252 -18.34 -6.55 20.08
CA ASP A 252 -18.38 -5.08 20.25
C ASP A 252 -17.38 -4.38 19.33
N VAL A 253 -16.17 -4.93 19.20
CA VAL A 253 -15.15 -4.40 18.30
C VAL A 253 -15.54 -4.60 16.82
N LEU A 254 -16.09 -5.75 16.46
CA LEU A 254 -16.61 -6.00 15.11
C LEU A 254 -17.76 -5.04 14.75
N ASP A 255 -18.68 -4.78 15.69
CA ASP A 255 -19.76 -3.82 15.50
C ASP A 255 -19.26 -2.38 15.35
N LYS A 256 -18.21 -2.01 16.09
CA LYS A 256 -17.52 -0.71 15.92
C LYS A 256 -16.90 -0.62 14.53
N LEU A 257 -16.15 -1.62 14.10
CA LEU A 257 -15.55 -1.67 12.77
C LEU A 257 -16.62 -1.63 11.65
N ALA A 258 -17.76 -2.31 11.85
CA ALA A 258 -18.86 -2.25 10.91
C ALA A 258 -19.42 -0.83 10.77
N ARG A 259 -19.57 -0.07 11.85
CA ARG A 259 -19.98 1.35 11.81
C ARG A 259 -18.97 2.22 11.08
N GLU A 260 -17.67 2.04 11.35
CA GLU A 260 -16.59 2.82 10.71
C GLU A 260 -16.55 2.57 9.19
N VAL A 261 -16.61 1.30 8.77
CA VAL A 261 -16.60 0.92 7.36
C VAL A 261 -17.88 1.37 6.65
N HIS A 262 -19.02 1.26 7.32
CA HIS A 262 -20.31 1.76 6.85
C HIS A 262 -20.25 3.28 6.63
N SER A 263 -19.84 4.05 7.64
CA SER A 263 -19.78 5.52 7.55
C SER A 263 -18.91 5.96 6.38
N ARG A 264 -17.74 5.33 6.19
CA ARG A 264 -16.89 5.61 5.03
C ARG A 264 -17.57 5.25 3.71
N ALA A 265 -18.24 4.10 3.62
CA ALA A 265 -18.93 3.70 2.40
C ALA A 265 -20.04 4.70 2.01
N ILE A 266 -20.85 5.15 2.97
CA ILE A 266 -21.89 6.16 2.73
C ILE A 266 -21.30 7.52 2.36
N GLN A 267 -20.26 7.96 3.06
CA GLN A 267 -19.57 9.23 2.77
C GLN A 267 -18.96 9.25 1.35
N ASP A 268 -18.42 8.11 0.89
CA ASP A 268 -17.85 7.95 -0.44
C ASP A 268 -18.91 7.67 -1.52
N GLY A 269 -20.21 7.68 -1.17
CA GLY A 269 -21.34 7.45 -2.09
C GLY A 269 -21.47 6.01 -2.56
N PHE A 270 -21.22 5.01 -1.70
CA PHE A 270 -21.33 3.59 -2.06
C PHE A 270 -22.42 2.85 -1.31
N LEU A 271 -23.16 2.04 -2.06
CA LEU A 271 -23.93 0.90 -1.57
C LEU A 271 -23.12 -0.37 -1.77
N TRP A 272 -23.43 -1.42 -1.00
CA TRP A 272 -22.76 -2.72 -1.07
C TRP A 272 -23.75 -3.88 -1.03
N ARG A 273 -23.32 -5.04 -1.47
CA ARG A 273 -24.11 -6.28 -1.35
C ARG A 273 -23.36 -7.43 -0.65
N THR A 274 -22.08 -7.25 -0.31
CA THR A 274 -21.30 -8.29 0.37
C THR A 274 -20.68 -7.73 1.62
N VAL A 275 -20.91 -8.41 2.74
CA VAL A 275 -20.26 -8.16 4.03
C VAL A 275 -19.32 -9.31 4.32
N GLY A 276 -18.10 -9.02 4.72
CA GLY A 276 -17.12 -10.01 5.11
C GLY A 276 -16.49 -9.69 6.46
N ILE A 277 -16.06 -10.73 7.16
CA ILE A 277 -15.23 -10.64 8.36
C ILE A 277 -13.89 -11.33 8.13
N LYS A 278 -12.89 -10.86 8.84
CA LYS A 278 -11.56 -11.47 8.95
C LYS A 278 -11.26 -11.69 10.43
N LEU A 279 -10.81 -12.89 10.75
CA LEU A 279 -10.38 -13.27 12.08
C LEU A 279 -8.98 -13.84 12.00
N ARG A 280 -8.11 -13.43 12.93
CA ARG A 280 -6.80 -14.06 13.14
C ARG A 280 -6.69 -14.48 14.58
N PHE A 281 -6.35 -15.73 14.82
CA PHE A 281 -6.15 -16.29 16.14
C PHE A 281 -4.71 -16.07 16.65
N GLU A 282 -4.48 -16.41 17.91
CA GLU A 282 -3.17 -16.29 18.59
C GLU A 282 -2.05 -17.07 17.90
N ASP A 283 -2.39 -18.19 17.25
CA ASP A 283 -1.50 -19.03 16.44
C ASP A 283 -1.22 -18.45 15.03
N PHE A 284 -1.69 -17.26 14.74
CA PHE A 284 -1.64 -16.58 13.44
C PHE A 284 -2.44 -17.26 12.33
N SER A 285 -3.17 -18.32 12.59
CA SER A 285 -4.17 -18.83 11.63
C SER A 285 -5.21 -17.74 11.34
N THR A 286 -5.54 -17.56 10.05
CA THR A 286 -6.42 -16.47 9.60
C THR A 286 -7.57 -17.05 8.79
N PHE A 287 -8.77 -16.64 9.14
CA PHE A 287 -10.01 -17.04 8.46
C PHE A 287 -10.73 -15.81 7.94
N THR A 288 -11.38 -15.97 6.81
CA THR A 288 -12.30 -14.99 6.23
C THR A 288 -13.62 -15.65 5.95
N ARG A 289 -14.71 -14.94 6.23
CA ARG A 289 -16.09 -15.33 5.89
C ARG A 289 -16.77 -14.15 5.23
N ALA A 290 -17.65 -14.43 4.28
CA ALA A 290 -18.41 -13.39 3.60
C ALA A 290 -19.81 -13.88 3.27
N LYS A 291 -20.77 -12.96 3.32
CA LYS A 291 -22.17 -13.17 2.96
C LYS A 291 -22.58 -12.14 1.93
N SER A 292 -23.09 -12.60 0.80
CA SER A 292 -23.59 -11.73 -0.26
C SER A 292 -25.12 -11.74 -0.25
N ARG A 293 -25.70 -10.59 -0.60
CA ARG A 293 -27.13 -10.38 -0.83
C ARG A 293 -27.39 -10.25 -2.32
N ASN A 294 -28.63 -10.42 -2.73
CA ASN A 294 -29.04 -10.15 -4.10
C ASN A 294 -29.09 -8.64 -4.38
N ASP A 295 -29.55 -7.87 -3.38
CA ASP A 295 -29.77 -6.43 -3.51
C ASP A 295 -28.65 -5.63 -2.83
N TYR A 296 -28.40 -4.44 -3.39
CA TYR A 296 -27.51 -3.45 -2.78
C TYR A 296 -28.22 -2.75 -1.62
N THR A 297 -27.46 -2.43 -0.59
CA THR A 297 -27.97 -1.75 0.60
C THR A 297 -26.97 -0.74 1.14
N GLY A 298 -27.47 0.30 1.82
CA GLY A 298 -26.70 1.23 2.64
C GLY A 298 -27.03 1.10 4.13
N SER A 299 -27.73 0.04 4.57
CA SER A 299 -28.19 -0.10 5.96
C SER A 299 -27.09 -0.59 6.90
N LEU A 300 -26.81 0.19 7.95
CA LEU A 300 -25.90 -0.21 9.02
C LEU A 300 -26.36 -1.48 9.74
N GLU A 301 -27.67 -1.61 9.98
CA GLU A 301 -28.24 -2.80 10.64
C GLU A 301 -27.96 -4.07 9.85
N VAL A 302 -28.04 -4.00 8.52
CA VAL A 302 -27.71 -5.12 7.63
C VAL A 302 -26.23 -5.46 7.72
N ALA A 303 -25.36 -4.47 7.79
CA ALA A 303 -23.93 -4.71 7.96
C ALA A 303 -23.64 -5.40 9.30
N GLN A 304 -24.17 -4.87 10.42
CA GLN A 304 -23.95 -5.41 11.77
C GLN A 304 -24.55 -6.80 11.95
N SER A 305 -25.81 -7.02 11.51
CA SER A 305 -26.44 -8.35 11.61
C SER A 305 -25.69 -9.40 10.77
N SER A 306 -25.20 -9.02 9.60
CA SER A 306 -24.37 -9.92 8.77
C SER A 306 -23.04 -10.25 9.45
N VAL A 307 -22.36 -9.27 10.04
CA VAL A 307 -21.12 -9.45 10.80
C VAL A 307 -21.31 -10.42 11.96
N ARG A 308 -22.37 -10.23 12.77
CA ARG A 308 -22.69 -11.12 13.89
C ARG A 308 -23.03 -12.54 13.41
N SER A 309 -23.82 -12.65 12.33
CA SER A 309 -24.14 -13.96 11.72
C SER A 309 -22.90 -14.71 11.22
N LEU A 310 -21.91 -14.00 10.64
CA LEU A 310 -20.67 -14.61 10.19
C LEU A 310 -19.75 -14.97 11.35
N PHE A 311 -19.77 -14.19 12.41
CA PHE A 311 -18.96 -14.43 13.61
C PHE A 311 -19.45 -15.62 14.42
N SER A 312 -20.75 -15.94 14.39
CA SER A 312 -21.33 -17.06 15.15
C SER A 312 -20.70 -18.43 14.82
N GLU A 313 -20.12 -18.58 13.61
CA GLU A 313 -19.35 -19.79 13.26
C GLU A 313 -18.12 -20.00 14.15
N PHE A 314 -17.62 -18.93 14.79
CA PHE A 314 -16.39 -18.92 15.58
C PHE A 314 -16.63 -18.80 17.10
N GLU A 315 -17.87 -18.70 17.54
CA GLU A 315 -18.21 -18.53 18.97
C GLU A 315 -17.73 -19.69 19.85
N ARG A 316 -17.72 -20.91 19.29
CA ARG A 316 -17.31 -22.13 19.99
C ARG A 316 -15.83 -22.46 19.84
N ASP A 317 -15.06 -21.68 19.07
CA ASP A 317 -13.62 -21.88 18.92
C ASP A 317 -12.92 -21.49 20.23
N SER A 318 -12.11 -22.35 20.78
CA SER A 318 -11.43 -22.11 22.08
C SER A 318 -10.20 -21.22 21.98
N ARG A 319 -9.70 -20.95 20.78
CA ARG A 319 -8.50 -20.11 20.57
C ARG A 319 -8.80 -18.65 20.86
N LYS A 320 -7.80 -17.95 21.37
CA LYS A 320 -7.85 -16.49 21.55
C LYS A 320 -7.80 -15.77 20.21
N ILE A 321 -8.56 -14.69 20.10
CA ILE A 321 -8.60 -13.87 18.88
C ILE A 321 -7.60 -12.74 19.02
N ARG A 322 -6.73 -12.63 18.01
CA ARG A 322 -5.66 -11.64 17.92
C ARG A 322 -6.05 -10.41 17.10
N LEU A 323 -6.79 -10.60 16.02
CA LEU A 323 -7.17 -9.54 15.08
C LEU A 323 -8.56 -9.81 14.52
N VAL A 324 -9.32 -8.76 14.35
CA VAL A 324 -10.61 -8.77 13.66
C VAL A 324 -10.68 -7.68 12.60
N GLY A 325 -11.44 -7.93 11.55
CA GLY A 325 -11.69 -6.96 10.48
C GLY A 325 -13.07 -7.13 9.87
N VAL A 326 -13.58 -6.03 9.32
CA VAL A 326 -14.85 -5.96 8.58
C VAL A 326 -14.57 -5.39 7.18
N ARG A 327 -15.23 -5.94 6.18
CA ARG A 327 -15.12 -5.54 4.79
C ARG A 327 -16.49 -5.46 4.14
N LEU A 328 -16.74 -4.35 3.44
CA LEU A 328 -17.83 -4.20 2.49
C LEU A 328 -17.28 -4.30 1.06
N SER A 329 -17.92 -5.07 0.20
CA SER A 329 -17.48 -5.29 -1.17
C SER A 329 -18.65 -5.53 -2.12
N ASN A 330 -18.35 -5.69 -3.42
CA ASN A 330 -19.33 -5.60 -4.47
C ASN A 330 -20.08 -4.28 -4.35
N LEU A 331 -19.30 -3.19 -4.47
CA LEU A 331 -19.76 -1.83 -4.29
C LEU A 331 -20.46 -1.33 -5.56
N ARG A 332 -21.43 -0.44 -5.39
CA ARG A 332 -22.09 0.32 -6.45
C ARG A 332 -22.20 1.78 -6.01
N ARG A 333 -21.83 2.74 -6.85
CA ARG A 333 -22.05 4.16 -6.55
C ARG A 333 -23.54 4.48 -6.52
N THR A 334 -23.93 5.35 -5.60
CA THR A 334 -25.23 5.99 -5.63
C THR A 334 -25.21 7.03 -6.74
N ASP A 335 -26.11 6.92 -7.72
CA ASP A 335 -26.30 8.00 -8.69
C ASP A 335 -26.86 9.21 -7.95
N SER A 336 -26.37 10.40 -8.24
CA SER A 336 -26.78 11.67 -7.63
C SER A 336 -28.29 12.00 -7.81
N SER A 337 -29.00 11.23 -8.63
CA SER A 337 -30.45 11.32 -8.84
C SER A 337 -31.30 10.48 -7.85
N GLN A 338 -30.68 9.70 -6.95
CA GLN A 338 -31.40 8.86 -5.97
C GLN A 338 -31.21 9.29 -4.49
N GLU A 339 -30.63 10.44 -4.22
CA GLU A 339 -30.41 10.96 -2.86
C GLU A 339 -31.69 11.21 -2.05
N THR A 340 -32.89 11.19 -2.68
CA THR A 340 -34.15 11.55 -2.02
C THR A 340 -34.91 10.38 -1.38
N LEU A 341 -34.46 9.12 -1.52
CA LEU A 341 -35.21 7.95 -1.06
C LEU A 341 -34.61 7.19 0.14
N LEU A 342 -33.47 7.62 0.69
CA LEU A 342 -32.82 6.93 1.79
C LEU A 342 -32.78 7.72 3.12
N ALA A 343 -33.58 8.80 3.24
CA ALA A 343 -33.71 9.62 4.45
C ALA A 343 -34.96 9.24 5.30
N TRP A 344 -35.32 7.92 5.40
CA TRP A 344 -36.36 7.44 6.32
C TRP A 344 -35.92 6.17 7.02
#